data_6e83fc85e723f4518f8fbc1b33ef0953
#
_entry.id   6e83fc85e723f4518f8fbc1b33ef0953
#
_cell.length_a   1.000
_cell.length_b   1.000
_cell.length_c   1.000
_cell.angle_alpha   90.00
_cell.angle_beta   90.00
_cell.angle_gamma   90.00
#
_symmetry.space_group_name_H-M   'P 1'
#
loop_
_entity.id
_entity.type
_entity.pdbx_description
1 polymer ?
#
loop_
_entity_poly.entity_id
_entity_poly.type
_entity_poly.pdbx_seq_one_letter_code
_entity_poly.pdbx_strand_id
1 'polypeptide(L)'
;MVNADTGRRAQLLDAAVDYVSEHGIAELSLRRLGAAIGTSHRMLIHHFGSKERLFVEIVRASELRQRELLAHLLSEPGLAPAEAARRLWRQLAHPQLAGQERLFFEICGQALQGRPEAVPVLDGLVTNWLDPLVAADVAAGGDPGTARARARMGLAVVRGLLLDLLATGDHAGVDAAMEEFLALYYGPENGSGNGNAGRRAVT
;
A
#
# COMPACT_ATOMS: atom_id res chain seq x y z
N MET A 1 34.90 1.32 -1.09
CA MET A 1 34.22 2.50 -0.52
C MET A 1 32.76 2.66 -1.00
N VAL A 2 32.39 2.29 -2.22
CA VAL A 2 30.99 2.39 -2.76
C VAL A 2 29.97 1.56 -1.94
N ASN A 3 30.35 0.39 -1.42
CA ASN A 3 29.44 -0.53 -0.69
C ASN A 3 29.01 -0.01 0.70
N ALA A 4 29.86 0.74 1.39
CA ALA A 4 29.57 1.26 2.74
C ALA A 4 28.58 2.46 2.69
N ASP A 5 28.69 3.31 1.68
CA ASP A 5 27.81 4.48 1.50
C ASP A 5 26.39 4.05 1.05
N THR A 6 26.29 3.06 0.17
CA THR A 6 25.00 2.47 -0.23
C THR A 6 24.28 1.82 0.95
N GLY A 7 25.00 1.09 1.79
CA GLY A 7 24.43 0.49 3.00
C GLY A 7 23.95 1.55 4.00
N ARG A 8 24.72 2.63 4.18
CA ARG A 8 24.33 3.73 5.08
C ARG A 8 23.09 4.47 4.58
N ARG A 9 23.02 4.73 3.28
CA ARG A 9 21.85 5.36 2.65
C ARG A 9 20.57 4.52 2.87
N ALA A 10 20.64 3.20 2.67
CA ALA A 10 19.52 2.29 2.90
C ALA A 10 19.06 2.33 4.38
N GLN A 11 19.98 2.23 5.34
CA GLN A 11 19.67 2.34 6.77
C GLN A 11 18.98 3.65 7.14
N LEU A 12 19.44 4.78 6.57
CA LEU A 12 18.82 6.08 6.79
C LEU A 12 17.43 6.17 6.20
N LEU A 13 17.20 5.56 5.03
CA LEU A 13 15.88 5.50 4.42
C LEU A 13 14.92 4.67 5.27
N ASP A 14 15.32 3.48 5.71
CA ASP A 14 14.51 2.62 6.57
C ASP A 14 14.11 3.33 7.86
N ALA A 15 15.09 3.96 8.55
CA ALA A 15 14.82 4.72 9.75
C ALA A 15 13.90 5.93 9.50
N ALA A 16 13.98 6.56 8.32
CA ALA A 16 13.11 7.67 7.95
C ALA A 16 11.68 7.20 7.67
N VAL A 17 11.51 6.03 7.03
CA VAL A 17 10.19 5.41 6.83
C VAL A 17 9.54 5.07 8.17
N ASP A 18 10.28 4.43 9.07
CA ASP A 18 9.79 4.07 10.40
C ASP A 18 9.37 5.31 11.19
N TYR A 19 10.20 6.35 11.18
CA TYR A 19 9.89 7.62 11.84
C TYR A 19 8.62 8.27 11.30
N VAL A 20 8.45 8.30 9.97
CA VAL A 20 7.24 8.89 9.33
C VAL A 20 6.00 8.07 9.64
N SER A 21 6.11 6.75 9.70
CA SER A 21 5.00 5.86 10.10
C SER A 21 4.55 6.15 11.53
N GLU A 22 5.48 6.36 12.47
CA GLU A 22 5.16 6.58 13.87
C GLU A 22 4.69 8.01 14.20
N HIS A 23 5.29 9.02 13.54
CA HIS A 23 5.14 10.42 13.93
C HIS A 23 4.41 11.26 12.88
N GLY A 24 4.19 10.72 11.67
CA GLY A 24 3.62 11.45 10.56
C GLY A 24 4.56 12.52 9.99
N ILE A 25 3.98 13.38 9.16
CA ILE A 25 4.72 14.44 8.46
C ILE A 25 4.37 15.86 8.92
N ALA A 26 3.39 16.01 9.81
CA ALA A 26 3.04 17.32 10.35
C ALA A 26 4.28 17.95 11.00
N GLU A 27 4.66 19.14 10.54
CA GLU A 27 5.87 19.85 11.02
C GLU A 27 7.20 19.10 10.78
N LEU A 28 7.25 18.11 9.88
CA LEU A 28 8.46 17.35 9.60
C LEU A 28 9.49 18.23 8.89
N SER A 29 10.54 18.62 9.60
CA SER A 29 11.74 19.23 9.02
C SER A 29 12.87 18.21 8.92
N LEU A 30 13.75 18.35 7.93
CA LEU A 30 14.95 17.49 7.83
C LEU A 30 15.85 17.57 9.07
N ARG A 31 15.80 18.67 9.82
CA ARG A 31 16.56 18.81 11.08
C ARG A 31 15.96 17.91 12.16
N ARG A 32 14.62 17.92 12.30
CA ARG A 32 13.90 17.07 13.26
C ARG A 32 14.06 15.60 12.91
N LEU A 33 13.87 15.24 11.64
CA LEU A 33 14.08 13.88 11.16
C LEU A 33 15.51 13.41 11.42
N GLY A 34 16.51 14.21 11.01
CA GLY A 34 17.92 13.86 11.21
C GLY A 34 18.27 13.62 12.68
N ALA A 35 17.83 14.50 13.58
CA ALA A 35 18.04 14.32 15.03
C ALA A 35 17.37 13.02 15.53
N ALA A 36 16.16 12.71 15.10
CA ALA A 36 15.43 11.52 15.54
C ALA A 36 16.09 10.21 15.08
N ILE A 37 16.62 10.16 13.85
CA ILE A 37 17.23 8.95 13.28
C ILE A 37 18.76 8.90 13.44
N GLY A 38 19.32 9.73 14.32
CA GLY A 38 20.75 9.70 14.65
C GLY A 38 21.69 10.20 13.54
N THR A 39 21.22 11.20 12.76
CA THR A 39 22.02 11.82 11.70
C THR A 39 21.82 13.35 11.66
N SER A 40 22.48 14.04 10.74
CA SER A 40 22.30 15.48 10.57
C SER A 40 21.50 15.79 9.30
N HIS A 41 20.83 16.95 9.27
CA HIS A 41 20.22 17.51 8.07
C HIS A 41 21.19 17.51 6.87
N ARG A 42 22.47 17.87 7.11
CA ARG A 42 23.50 17.90 6.05
C ARG A 42 23.75 16.51 5.47
N MET A 43 23.75 15.48 6.31
CA MET A 43 23.92 14.09 5.87
C MET A 43 22.69 13.59 5.07
N LEU A 44 21.48 13.97 5.48
CA LEU A 44 20.28 13.65 4.70
C LEU A 44 20.33 14.28 3.31
N ILE A 45 20.70 15.56 3.21
CA ILE A 45 20.89 16.22 1.91
C ILE A 45 22.04 15.59 1.11
N HIS A 46 23.12 15.18 1.76
CA HIS A 46 24.23 14.49 1.08
C HIS A 46 23.75 13.19 0.41
N HIS A 47 22.97 12.35 1.13
CA HIS A 47 22.53 11.05 0.61
C HIS A 47 21.34 11.12 -0.35
N PHE A 48 20.43 12.08 -0.16
CA PHE A 48 19.14 12.13 -0.88
C PHE A 48 19.00 13.35 -1.81
N GLY A 49 19.91 14.32 -1.72
CA GLY A 49 19.93 15.50 -2.56
C GLY A 49 19.03 16.64 -2.06
N SER A 50 17.73 16.39 -1.85
CA SER A 50 16.78 17.38 -1.34
C SER A 50 15.75 16.74 -0.38
N LYS A 51 14.96 17.59 0.30
CA LYS A 51 13.84 17.15 1.13
C LYS A 51 12.79 16.43 0.28
N GLU A 52 12.46 16.98 -0.85
CA GLU A 52 11.46 16.47 -1.78
C GLU A 52 11.86 15.08 -2.30
N ARG A 53 13.11 14.92 -2.72
CA ARG A 53 13.64 13.62 -3.15
C ARG A 53 13.63 12.59 -2.03
N LEU A 54 13.99 12.96 -0.80
CA LEU A 54 13.89 12.06 0.35
C LEU A 54 12.43 11.62 0.57
N PHE A 55 11.46 12.53 0.46
CA PHE A 55 10.05 12.18 0.63
C PHE A 55 9.54 11.24 -0.46
N VAL A 56 9.95 11.44 -1.72
CA VAL A 56 9.69 10.48 -2.80
C VAL A 56 10.25 9.09 -2.48
N GLU A 57 11.48 9.03 -1.97
CA GLU A 57 12.11 7.75 -1.58
C GLU A 57 11.38 7.09 -0.40
N ILE A 58 10.92 7.86 0.59
CA ILE A 58 10.11 7.36 1.70
C ILE A 58 8.80 6.77 1.16
N VAL A 59 8.08 7.49 0.30
CA VAL A 59 6.83 6.98 -0.31
C VAL A 59 7.08 5.70 -1.10
N ARG A 60 8.12 5.65 -1.93
CA ARG A 60 8.47 4.44 -2.69
C ARG A 60 8.81 3.25 -1.80
N ALA A 61 9.57 3.48 -0.73
CA ALA A 61 9.92 2.43 0.22
C ALA A 61 8.69 1.94 1.00
N SER A 62 7.78 2.84 1.39
CA SER A 62 6.52 2.49 2.04
C SER A 62 5.61 1.66 1.11
N GLU A 63 5.46 2.08 -0.14
CA GLU A 63 4.71 1.34 -1.16
C GLU A 63 5.32 -0.06 -1.42
N LEU A 64 6.65 -0.18 -1.39
CA LEU A 64 7.32 -1.49 -1.51
C LEU A 64 6.97 -2.39 -0.31
N ARG A 65 7.10 -1.90 0.91
CA ARG A 65 6.76 -2.65 2.14
C ARG A 65 5.30 -3.12 2.14
N GLN A 66 4.37 -2.29 1.68
CA GLN A 66 2.95 -2.65 1.56
C GLN A 66 2.73 -3.76 0.52
N ARG A 67 3.42 -3.70 -0.64
CA ARG A 67 3.36 -4.77 -1.64
C ARG A 67 3.99 -6.07 -1.16
N GLU A 68 5.07 -6.01 -0.42
CA GLU A 68 5.70 -7.19 0.22
C GLU A 68 4.76 -7.83 1.24
N LEU A 69 4.07 -7.02 2.04
CA LEU A 69 3.02 -7.52 2.95
C LEU A 69 1.89 -8.19 2.18
N LEU A 70 1.39 -7.59 1.10
CA LEU A 70 0.36 -8.20 0.25
C LEU A 70 0.86 -9.55 -0.31
N ALA A 71 2.07 -9.59 -0.86
CA ALA A 71 2.65 -10.81 -1.41
C ALA A 71 2.77 -11.91 -0.35
N HIS A 72 3.18 -11.55 0.87
CA HIS A 72 3.23 -12.47 2.00
C HIS A 72 1.83 -13.04 2.34
N LEU A 73 0.83 -12.16 2.49
CA LEU A 73 -0.55 -12.57 2.77
C LEU A 73 -1.12 -13.48 1.68
N LEU A 74 -0.87 -13.17 0.41
CA LEU A 74 -1.34 -13.98 -0.72
C LEU A 74 -0.63 -15.34 -0.82
N SER A 75 0.55 -15.49 -0.23
CA SER A 75 1.30 -16.75 -0.18
C SER A 75 0.98 -17.62 1.04
N GLU A 76 0.19 -17.11 1.99
CA GLU A 76 -0.16 -17.83 3.22
C GLU A 76 -1.10 -19.01 2.91
N PRO A 77 -0.71 -20.26 3.23
CA PRO A 77 -1.52 -21.44 2.90
C PRO A 77 -2.91 -21.39 3.56
N GLY A 78 -3.96 -21.55 2.77
CA GLY A 78 -5.33 -21.58 3.24
C GLY A 78 -5.95 -20.20 3.54
N LEU A 79 -5.22 -19.11 3.37
CA LEU A 79 -5.80 -17.78 3.52
C LEU A 79 -6.61 -17.43 2.27
N ALA A 80 -7.92 -17.17 2.46
CA ALA A 80 -8.77 -16.72 1.36
C ALA A 80 -8.35 -15.34 0.86
N PRO A 81 -8.43 -15.05 -0.46
CA PRO A 81 -8.06 -13.75 -1.02
C PRO A 81 -8.81 -12.56 -0.38
N ALA A 82 -10.09 -12.73 -0.05
CA ALA A 82 -10.87 -11.73 0.66
C ALA A 82 -10.30 -11.42 2.05
N GLU A 83 -9.88 -12.45 2.80
CA GLU A 83 -9.26 -12.24 4.11
C GLU A 83 -7.86 -11.63 4.00
N ALA A 84 -7.07 -11.98 2.98
CA ALA A 84 -5.80 -11.31 2.70
C ALA A 84 -6.01 -9.81 2.43
N ALA A 85 -7.00 -9.45 1.62
CA ALA A 85 -7.37 -8.06 1.34
C ALA A 85 -7.86 -7.33 2.61
N ARG A 86 -8.67 -8.00 3.45
CA ARG A 86 -9.15 -7.47 4.73
C ARG A 86 -8.00 -7.21 5.72
N ARG A 87 -7.01 -8.10 5.80
CA ARG A 87 -5.82 -7.93 6.64
C ARG A 87 -4.94 -6.78 6.14
N LEU A 88 -4.74 -6.67 4.82
CA LEU A 88 -4.02 -5.55 4.24
C LEU A 88 -4.75 -4.23 4.54
N TRP A 89 -6.07 -4.16 4.34
CA TRP A 89 -6.87 -2.98 4.65
C TRP A 89 -6.71 -2.53 6.10
N ARG A 90 -6.86 -3.46 7.06
CA ARG A 90 -6.69 -3.15 8.50
C ARG A 90 -5.31 -2.57 8.82
N GLN A 91 -4.28 -3.02 8.11
CA GLN A 91 -2.94 -2.47 8.27
C GLN A 91 -2.85 -1.05 7.68
N LEU A 92 -3.34 -0.84 6.45
CA LEU A 92 -3.28 0.45 5.78
C LEU A 92 -4.13 1.51 6.48
N ALA A 93 -5.32 1.15 6.96
CA ALA A 93 -6.23 2.03 7.68
C ALA A 93 -5.83 2.26 9.15
N HIS A 94 -4.74 1.64 9.63
CA HIS A 94 -4.34 1.78 11.03
C HIS A 94 -3.92 3.23 11.33
N PRO A 95 -4.38 3.83 12.44
CA PRO A 95 -4.11 5.24 12.76
C PRO A 95 -2.63 5.63 12.76
N GLN A 96 -1.74 4.70 13.13
CA GLN A 96 -0.29 4.93 13.09
C GLN A 96 0.24 5.18 11.66
N LEU A 97 -0.39 4.63 10.62
CA LEU A 97 0.03 4.84 9.23
C LEU A 97 -0.57 6.11 8.60
N ALA A 98 -1.51 6.78 9.26
CA ALA A 98 -2.17 7.97 8.71
C ALA A 98 -1.20 9.07 8.24
N GLY A 99 -0.07 9.23 8.92
CA GLY A 99 0.97 10.19 8.53
C GLY A 99 1.69 9.79 7.24
N GLN A 100 1.99 8.51 7.10
CA GLN A 100 2.59 7.94 5.89
C GLN A 100 1.64 8.05 4.69
N GLU A 101 0.35 7.73 4.88
CA GLU A 101 -0.66 7.82 3.82
C GLU A 101 -0.91 9.29 3.40
N ARG A 102 -0.88 10.25 4.34
CA ARG A 102 -0.92 11.68 3.99
C ARG A 102 0.26 12.08 3.13
N LEU A 103 1.48 11.63 3.47
CA LEU A 103 2.66 11.90 2.64
C LEU A 103 2.51 11.31 1.25
N PHE A 104 1.99 10.07 1.14
CA PHE A 104 1.71 9.44 -0.14
C PHE A 104 0.81 10.32 -1.02
N PHE A 105 -0.34 10.76 -0.51
CA PHE A 105 -1.27 11.60 -1.28
C PHE A 105 -0.69 12.98 -1.59
N GLU A 106 0.08 13.58 -0.68
CA GLU A 106 0.75 14.86 -0.91
C GLU A 106 1.75 14.75 -2.09
N ILE A 107 2.64 13.76 -2.05
CA ILE A 107 3.66 13.58 -3.09
C ILE A 107 3.02 13.18 -4.43
N CYS A 108 1.98 12.33 -4.43
CA CYS A 108 1.22 12.03 -5.63
C CYS A 108 0.54 13.29 -6.21
N GLY A 109 -0.07 14.12 -5.37
CA GLY A 109 -0.67 15.38 -5.79
C GLY A 109 0.35 16.34 -6.43
N GLN A 110 1.53 16.47 -5.83
CA GLN A 110 2.63 17.28 -6.39
C GLN A 110 3.11 16.71 -7.74
N ALA A 111 3.25 15.39 -7.85
CA ALA A 111 3.67 14.71 -9.07
C ALA A 111 2.66 14.91 -10.22
N LEU A 112 1.36 14.80 -9.93
CA LEU A 112 0.28 15.04 -10.90
C LEU A 112 0.22 16.50 -11.37
N GLN A 113 0.74 17.44 -10.56
CA GLN A 113 0.91 18.85 -10.94
C GLN A 113 2.22 19.10 -11.71
N GLY A 114 3.00 18.05 -12.00
CA GLY A 114 4.25 18.15 -12.77
C GLY A 114 5.44 18.69 -11.98
N ARG A 115 5.44 18.61 -10.65
CA ARG A 115 6.62 18.98 -9.83
C ARG A 115 7.78 18.01 -10.14
N PRO A 116 8.91 18.49 -10.70
CA PRO A 116 9.96 17.62 -11.24
C PRO A 116 10.52 16.63 -10.23
N GLU A 117 10.69 17.02 -8.97
CA GLU A 117 11.21 16.18 -7.91
C GLU A 117 10.22 15.07 -7.50
N ALA A 118 8.90 15.31 -7.64
CA ALA A 118 7.84 14.38 -7.27
C ALA A 118 7.46 13.44 -8.41
N VAL A 119 7.54 13.88 -9.68
CA VAL A 119 7.15 13.08 -10.86
C VAL A 119 7.66 11.64 -10.82
N PRO A 120 8.90 11.34 -10.40
CA PRO A 120 9.38 9.97 -10.32
C PRO A 120 8.53 9.02 -9.47
N VAL A 121 7.71 9.52 -8.51
CA VAL A 121 6.84 8.64 -7.70
C VAL A 121 5.78 7.93 -8.55
N LEU A 122 5.39 8.51 -9.69
CA LEU A 122 4.38 7.94 -10.58
C LEU A 122 4.86 6.67 -11.30
N ASP A 123 6.19 6.49 -11.39
CA ASP A 123 6.76 5.30 -12.02
C ASP A 123 6.39 4.05 -11.25
N GLY A 124 5.62 3.17 -11.87
CA GLY A 124 5.16 1.94 -11.25
C GLY A 124 4.08 2.10 -10.18
N LEU A 125 3.63 3.31 -9.86
CA LEU A 125 2.64 3.60 -8.81
C LEU A 125 1.38 2.72 -8.89
N VAL A 126 0.93 2.43 -10.08
CA VAL A 126 -0.22 1.54 -10.34
C VAL A 126 0.26 0.16 -10.79
N THR A 127 1.15 0.11 -11.79
CA THR A 127 1.51 -1.13 -12.46
C THR A 127 2.18 -2.14 -11.56
N ASN A 128 2.99 -1.69 -10.58
CA ASN A 128 3.66 -2.60 -9.64
C ASN A 128 2.70 -3.32 -8.67
N TRP A 129 1.47 -2.81 -8.51
CA TRP A 129 0.42 -3.47 -7.74
C TRP A 129 -0.41 -4.43 -8.60
N LEU A 130 -0.55 -4.15 -9.91
CA LEU A 130 -1.45 -4.93 -10.74
C LEU A 130 -0.97 -6.37 -10.94
N ASP A 131 0.32 -6.58 -11.18
CA ASP A 131 0.81 -7.91 -11.53
C ASP A 131 0.60 -8.95 -10.39
N PRO A 132 0.94 -8.68 -9.11
CA PRO A 132 0.63 -9.61 -8.03
C PRO A 132 -0.88 -9.79 -7.80
N LEU A 133 -1.69 -8.73 -7.96
CA LEU A 133 -3.15 -8.82 -7.81
C LEU A 133 -3.79 -9.65 -8.93
N VAL A 134 -3.33 -9.48 -10.18
CA VAL A 134 -3.77 -10.31 -11.32
C VAL A 134 -3.42 -11.77 -11.10
N ALA A 135 -2.18 -12.05 -10.67
CA ALA A 135 -1.75 -13.42 -10.40
C ALA A 135 -2.62 -14.07 -9.31
N ALA A 136 -2.94 -13.34 -8.25
CA ALA A 136 -3.78 -13.82 -7.17
C ALA A 136 -5.25 -14.06 -7.62
N ASP A 137 -5.83 -13.13 -8.41
CA ASP A 137 -7.19 -13.27 -8.94
C ASP A 137 -7.32 -14.51 -9.82
N VAL A 138 -6.36 -14.71 -10.75
CA VAL A 138 -6.32 -15.89 -11.63
C VAL A 138 -6.11 -17.18 -10.85
N ALA A 139 -5.21 -17.18 -9.87
CA ALA A 139 -4.99 -18.36 -9.01
C ALA A 139 -6.22 -18.73 -8.18
N ALA A 140 -7.05 -17.76 -7.82
CA ALA A 140 -8.34 -17.95 -7.16
C ALA A 140 -9.49 -18.37 -8.11
N GLY A 141 -9.20 -18.57 -9.40
CA GLY A 141 -10.19 -18.99 -10.41
C GLY A 141 -10.87 -17.82 -11.14
N GLY A 142 -10.36 -16.60 -10.99
CA GLY A 142 -10.84 -15.44 -11.74
C GLY A 142 -10.52 -15.55 -13.24
N ASP A 143 -11.35 -14.91 -14.07
CA ASP A 143 -11.15 -14.87 -15.52
C ASP A 143 -9.93 -14.03 -15.91
N PRO A 144 -8.90 -14.62 -16.58
CA PRO A 144 -7.70 -13.90 -17.00
C PRO A 144 -8.00 -12.68 -17.90
N GLY A 145 -9.11 -12.71 -18.65
CA GLY A 145 -9.51 -11.62 -19.56
C GLY A 145 -9.95 -10.36 -18.80
N THR A 146 -10.46 -10.51 -17.60
CA THR A 146 -10.94 -9.41 -16.75
C THR A 146 -10.06 -9.11 -15.54
N ALA A 147 -9.15 -10.03 -15.16
CA ALA A 147 -8.33 -9.95 -13.97
C ALA A 147 -7.60 -8.60 -13.82
N ARG A 148 -7.03 -8.05 -14.90
CA ARG A 148 -6.32 -6.77 -14.85
C ARG A 148 -7.23 -5.57 -14.56
N ALA A 149 -8.45 -5.58 -15.12
CA ALA A 149 -9.45 -4.53 -14.86
C ALA A 149 -9.95 -4.63 -13.41
N ARG A 150 -10.19 -5.85 -12.93
CA ARG A 150 -10.57 -6.14 -11.54
C ARG A 150 -9.49 -5.67 -10.56
N ALA A 151 -8.23 -6.05 -10.78
CA ALA A 151 -7.09 -5.63 -9.96
C ALA A 151 -6.97 -4.09 -9.88
N ARG A 152 -7.14 -3.39 -11.01
CA ARG A 152 -7.14 -1.92 -11.04
C ARG A 152 -8.30 -1.31 -10.25
N MET A 153 -9.49 -1.90 -10.36
CA MET A 153 -10.67 -1.48 -9.60
C MET A 153 -10.43 -1.64 -8.10
N GLY A 154 -9.92 -2.80 -7.66
CA GLY A 154 -9.59 -3.04 -6.25
C GLY A 154 -8.60 -2.04 -5.70
N LEU A 155 -7.49 -1.78 -6.41
CA LEU A 155 -6.51 -0.77 -6.03
C LEU A 155 -7.13 0.63 -5.94
N ALA A 156 -8.00 0.99 -6.88
CA ALA A 156 -8.67 2.30 -6.89
C ALA A 156 -9.63 2.45 -5.69
N VAL A 157 -10.37 1.40 -5.32
CA VAL A 157 -11.24 1.40 -4.13
C VAL A 157 -10.42 1.59 -2.86
N VAL A 158 -9.37 0.79 -2.66
CA VAL A 158 -8.52 0.91 -1.47
C VAL A 158 -7.97 2.33 -1.33
N ARG A 159 -7.42 2.91 -2.39
CA ARG A 159 -6.89 4.28 -2.35
C ARG A 159 -7.96 5.33 -2.13
N GLY A 160 -9.15 5.14 -2.72
CA GLY A 160 -10.30 6.02 -2.49
C GLY A 160 -10.76 6.02 -1.05
N LEU A 161 -10.91 4.84 -0.44
CA LEU A 161 -11.29 4.69 0.97
C LEU A 161 -10.21 5.22 1.93
N LEU A 162 -8.92 5.07 1.61
CA LEU A 162 -7.84 5.68 2.40
C LEU A 162 -7.91 7.22 2.35
N LEU A 163 -8.18 7.79 1.19
CA LEU A 163 -8.36 9.24 1.05
C LEU A 163 -9.57 9.73 1.84
N ASP A 164 -10.69 9.01 1.76
CA ASP A 164 -11.91 9.28 2.54
C ASP A 164 -11.61 9.23 4.05
N LEU A 165 -10.97 8.16 4.51
CA LEU A 165 -10.55 8.02 5.91
C LEU A 165 -9.70 9.20 6.39
N LEU A 166 -8.72 9.62 5.60
CA LEU A 166 -7.84 10.74 5.95
C LEU A 166 -8.58 12.09 5.99
N ALA A 167 -9.62 12.24 5.16
CA ALA A 167 -10.43 13.46 5.06
C ALA A 167 -11.47 13.56 6.18
N THR A 168 -12.09 12.43 6.52
CA THR A 168 -13.27 12.40 7.42
C THR A 168 -12.95 11.90 8.83
N GLY A 169 -11.97 11.00 8.97
CA GLY A 169 -11.70 10.27 10.21
C GLY A 169 -12.75 9.19 10.53
N ASP A 170 -13.69 8.91 9.61
CA ASP A 170 -14.78 7.94 9.81
C ASP A 170 -14.31 6.50 9.55
N HIS A 171 -13.60 5.93 10.52
CA HIS A 171 -13.16 4.53 10.46
C HIS A 171 -14.33 3.56 10.25
N ALA A 172 -15.46 3.76 10.96
CA ALA A 172 -16.59 2.83 10.87
C ALA A 172 -17.22 2.83 9.47
N GLY A 173 -17.38 4.01 8.86
CA GLY A 173 -17.95 4.15 7.53
C GLY A 173 -17.06 3.54 6.46
N VAL A 174 -15.74 3.80 6.48
CA VAL A 174 -14.82 3.23 5.48
C VAL A 174 -14.61 1.73 5.66
N ASP A 175 -14.62 1.21 6.89
CA ASP A 175 -14.54 -0.23 7.14
C ASP A 175 -15.79 -0.95 6.62
N ALA A 176 -16.99 -0.39 6.86
CA ALA A 176 -18.23 -0.91 6.28
C ALA A 176 -18.21 -0.90 4.75
N ALA A 177 -17.74 0.19 4.13
CA ALA A 177 -17.60 0.28 2.68
C ALA A 177 -16.60 -0.74 2.11
N MET A 178 -15.51 -1.00 2.83
CA MET A 178 -14.54 -2.04 2.44
C MET A 178 -15.17 -3.44 2.50
N GLU A 179 -15.94 -3.77 3.54
CA GLU A 179 -16.60 -5.08 3.63
C GLU A 179 -17.63 -5.27 2.50
N GLU A 180 -18.43 -4.25 2.18
CA GLU A 180 -19.32 -4.28 1.01
C GLU A 180 -18.56 -4.49 -0.30
N PHE A 181 -17.45 -3.77 -0.48
CA PHE A 181 -16.59 -3.97 -1.66
C PHE A 181 -16.05 -5.41 -1.73
N LEU A 182 -15.55 -5.97 -0.63
CA LEU A 182 -15.02 -7.34 -0.60
C LEU A 182 -16.11 -8.36 -0.93
N ALA A 183 -17.32 -8.19 -0.41
CA ALA A 183 -18.46 -9.06 -0.71
C ALA A 183 -18.84 -9.01 -2.21
N LEU A 184 -18.82 -7.84 -2.82
CA LEU A 184 -19.09 -7.67 -4.26
C LEU A 184 -17.94 -8.19 -5.14
N TYR A 185 -16.70 -8.00 -4.69
CA TYR A 185 -15.50 -8.33 -5.48
C TYR A 185 -15.19 -9.83 -5.49
N TYR A 186 -15.32 -10.51 -4.34
CA TYR A 186 -15.03 -11.94 -4.19
C TYR A 186 -16.26 -12.82 -4.20
N GLY A 187 -17.46 -12.24 -4.13
CA GLY A 187 -18.72 -12.97 -3.95
C GLY A 187 -18.93 -13.41 -2.48
N PRO A 188 -20.07 -14.00 -2.17
CA PRO A 188 -20.31 -14.54 -0.84
C PRO A 188 -19.24 -15.60 -0.55
N GLU A 189 -18.56 -15.49 0.59
CA GLU A 189 -17.65 -16.51 1.07
C GLU A 189 -18.44 -17.83 1.12
N ASN A 190 -18.13 -18.75 0.22
CA ASN A 190 -18.66 -20.10 0.30
C ASN A 190 -18.11 -20.70 1.60
N GLY A 191 -18.90 -20.60 2.65
CA GLY A 191 -18.65 -21.29 3.91
C GLY A 191 -18.31 -22.73 3.58
N SER A 192 -17.15 -23.14 4.09
CA SER A 192 -16.57 -24.46 3.98
C SER A 192 -17.60 -25.58 3.82
N GLY A 193 -17.48 -26.26 2.72
CA GLY A 193 -17.70 -27.69 2.57
C GLY A 193 -19.05 -28.23 2.96
N ASN A 194 -19.63 -28.78 2.02
CA ASN A 194 -20.32 -30.08 2.06
C ASN A 194 -21.67 -30.00 1.34
N GLY A 195 -21.83 -30.86 0.41
CA GLY A 195 -23.19 -31.07 -0.06
C GLY A 195 -23.29 -31.63 -1.46
N ASN A 196 -22.70 -32.77 -1.66
CA ASN A 196 -23.28 -33.76 -2.54
C ASN A 196 -24.82 -33.68 -2.50
N ALA A 197 -25.46 -33.19 -3.52
CA ALA A 197 -26.89 -33.39 -3.73
C ALA A 197 -27.22 -33.60 -5.19
N GLY A 198 -27.20 -34.86 -5.59
CA GLY A 198 -28.36 -35.42 -6.24
C GLY A 198 -28.73 -34.92 -7.62
N ARG A 199 -28.02 -35.37 -8.68
CA ARG A 199 -28.69 -35.62 -9.95
C ARG A 199 -29.92 -36.50 -9.67
N ARG A 200 -31.09 -35.90 -9.68
CA ARG A 200 -32.33 -36.64 -10.01
C ARG A 200 -32.61 -36.42 -11.47
N ALA A 201 -32.34 -37.48 -12.24
CA ALA A 201 -32.97 -37.69 -13.54
C ALA A 201 -34.48 -37.74 -13.30
N VAL A 202 -35.23 -37.03 -14.10
CA VAL A 202 -36.66 -37.29 -14.29
C VAL A 202 -36.81 -37.71 -15.73
N THR A 203 -37.32 -38.90 -15.83
CA THR A 203 -37.78 -39.64 -16.97
C THR A 203 -38.78 -38.84 -17.81
#